data_aecf79f99437b7ef1180d65129d48d62
#
_entry.id   aecf79f99437b7ef1180d65129d48d62
#
_cell.length_a   1.000
_cell.length_b   1.000
_cell.length_c   1.000
_cell.angle_alpha   90.00
_cell.angle_beta   90.00
_cell.angle_gamma   90.00
#
_symmetry.space_group_name_H-M   'P 1'
#
loop_
_entity.id
_entity.type
_entity.pdbx_description
1 polymer ?
#
loop_
_entity_poly.entity_id
_entity_poly.type
_entity_poly.pdbx_seq_one_letter_code
_entity_poly.pdbx_strand_id
1 'polypeptide(L)'
;MKKILVLFTGGTIGSITTDGIIDVEREGKYAVVEAYKSAYGDDVEFECRQILNILSENMGFSGWEKMIHEINSIDTALYSGVILTHGSDTLAYTSALLGMYFRHFNIPLFIIASNKPIGEKGSNGLFNFTSAVGLIKEGKYKGVFTLYERVMLPTRVIPADTCRDRFGVYGYDGFNDFSVFSGVSENMLSRPRERIFHNDVKFGKRVLFIEGYPAMDFGCFVPNEDTAAVLYSPYHSATACTDVSKGKSYALTEFIKRCITKNIMVYICGLKRKVPIYSTVAEIIKAGSIPIYTTSAVAAYMKLLLAYNQEEMPVKEVMGKDLFFEEVKFS
;
A
#
# COMPACT_ATOMS: atom_id res chain seq x y z
N MET A 1 29.21 -10.83 2.02
CA MET A 1 27.74 -10.68 2.08
C MET A 1 27.20 -11.04 0.71
N LYS A 2 25.98 -11.60 0.60
CA LYS A 2 25.32 -11.75 -0.71
C LYS A 2 24.98 -10.37 -1.26
N LYS A 3 24.75 -10.28 -2.57
CA LYS A 3 24.34 -9.03 -3.26
C LYS A 3 23.04 -8.46 -2.69
N ILE A 4 22.85 -7.16 -2.88
CA ILE A 4 21.54 -6.51 -2.72
C ILE A 4 20.96 -6.27 -4.12
N LEU A 5 19.74 -6.72 -4.35
CA LEU A 5 19.02 -6.44 -5.59
C LEU A 5 18.31 -5.10 -5.48
N VAL A 6 18.51 -4.22 -6.45
CA VAL A 6 17.82 -2.93 -6.53
C VAL A 6 16.93 -2.91 -7.76
N LEU A 7 15.62 -2.82 -7.52
CA LEU A 7 14.59 -2.73 -8.56
C LEU A 7 14.15 -1.29 -8.72
N PHE A 8 14.30 -0.74 -9.91
CA PHE A 8 13.92 0.63 -10.22
C PHE A 8 12.58 0.67 -10.94
N THR A 9 11.68 1.55 -10.47
CA THR A 9 10.36 1.76 -11.09
C THR A 9 10.18 3.17 -11.65
N GLY A 10 11.16 4.05 -11.49
CA GLY A 10 11.06 5.48 -11.75
C GLY A 10 10.79 6.25 -10.44
N GLY A 11 9.93 7.25 -10.52
CA GLY A 11 9.64 8.14 -9.38
C GLY A 11 10.77 9.14 -9.11
N THR A 12 10.57 10.04 -8.13
CA THR A 12 11.46 11.16 -7.80
C THR A 12 12.89 10.72 -7.49
N ILE A 13 13.07 9.55 -6.89
CA ILE A 13 14.39 9.00 -6.54
C ILE A 13 15.25 8.67 -7.78
N GLY A 14 14.63 8.45 -8.94
CA GLY A 14 15.27 8.22 -10.24
C GLY A 14 15.07 9.37 -11.23
N SER A 15 14.60 10.54 -10.77
CA SER A 15 14.29 11.69 -11.60
C SER A 15 15.37 12.75 -11.51
N ILE A 16 15.37 13.63 -12.50
CA ILE A 16 16.14 14.88 -12.50
C ILE A 16 15.18 16.07 -12.65
N THR A 17 15.64 17.24 -12.25
CA THR A 17 14.90 18.50 -12.45
C THR A 17 15.53 19.29 -13.59
N THR A 18 14.74 19.57 -14.63
CA THR A 18 15.12 20.43 -15.74
C THR A 18 14.08 21.55 -15.87
N ASP A 19 14.51 22.80 -15.82
CA ASP A 19 13.65 24.00 -15.90
C ASP A 19 12.48 24.00 -14.88
N GLY A 20 12.73 23.47 -13.68
CA GLY A 20 11.72 23.38 -12.61
C GLY A 20 10.70 22.26 -12.77
N ILE A 21 10.87 21.38 -13.76
CA ILE A 21 10.02 20.21 -14.02
C ILE A 21 10.81 18.96 -13.61
N ILE A 22 10.18 18.12 -12.79
CA ILE A 22 10.72 16.80 -12.39
C ILE A 22 10.20 15.77 -13.38
N ASP A 23 11.11 15.05 -14.04
CA ASP A 23 10.75 13.95 -14.94
C ASP A 23 11.72 12.77 -14.78
N VAL A 24 11.24 11.58 -15.20
CA VAL A 24 12.02 10.33 -15.16
C VAL A 24 12.89 10.25 -16.42
N GLU A 25 14.17 10.56 -16.29
CA GLU A 25 15.10 10.46 -17.40
C GLU A 25 15.75 9.08 -17.53
N ARG A 26 16.16 8.75 -18.78
CA ARG A 26 16.90 7.52 -19.07
C ARG A 26 18.32 7.52 -18.51
N GLU A 27 18.91 8.67 -18.28
CA GLU A 27 20.31 8.83 -17.86
C GLU A 27 20.51 8.87 -16.34
N GLY A 28 19.49 9.22 -15.54
CA GLY A 28 19.54 9.21 -14.07
C GLY A 28 19.43 7.81 -13.42
N LYS A 29 19.62 6.80 -14.20
CA LYS A 29 19.32 5.38 -14.06
C LYS A 29 20.04 4.72 -12.91
N TYR A 30 20.29 4.98 -11.88
CA TYR A 30 20.96 4.38 -10.71
C TYR A 30 21.67 5.45 -9.86
N ALA A 31 21.27 6.71 -10.01
CA ALA A 31 21.91 7.83 -9.30
C ALA A 31 22.03 7.60 -7.78
N VAL A 32 21.04 6.94 -7.17
CA VAL A 32 21.07 6.65 -5.73
C VAL A 32 22.14 5.61 -5.38
N VAL A 33 22.39 4.63 -6.24
CA VAL A 33 23.46 3.64 -6.03
C VAL A 33 24.83 4.26 -6.19
N GLU A 34 25.01 5.11 -7.19
CA GLU A 34 26.25 5.86 -7.40
C GLU A 34 26.52 6.83 -6.26
N ALA A 35 25.49 7.52 -5.77
CA ALA A 35 25.60 8.38 -4.58
C ALA A 35 25.99 7.59 -3.32
N TYR A 36 25.42 6.39 -3.14
CA TYR A 36 25.80 5.49 -2.05
C TYR A 36 27.27 5.09 -2.15
N LYS A 37 27.73 4.60 -3.32
CA LYS A 37 29.13 4.19 -3.54
C LYS A 37 30.10 5.34 -3.33
N SER A 38 29.74 6.53 -3.80
CA SER A 38 30.56 7.73 -3.59
C SER A 38 30.72 8.10 -2.12
N ALA A 39 29.67 7.91 -1.29
CA ALA A 39 29.66 8.26 0.11
C ALA A 39 30.26 7.18 1.04
N TYR A 40 30.09 5.89 0.69
CA TYR A 40 30.37 4.77 1.58
C TYR A 40 31.34 3.74 0.96
N GLY A 41 31.74 3.90 -0.31
CA GLY A 41 32.61 2.97 -1.02
C GLY A 41 31.88 1.73 -1.56
N ASP A 42 32.67 0.75 -2.01
CA ASP A 42 32.15 -0.50 -2.61
C ASP A 42 32.03 -1.64 -1.58
N ASP A 43 31.51 -1.34 -0.40
CA ASP A 43 31.35 -2.32 0.69
C ASP A 43 30.15 -3.27 0.47
N VAL A 44 29.30 -2.98 -0.54
CA VAL A 44 28.12 -3.75 -0.93
C VAL A 44 28.08 -3.93 -2.43
N GLU A 45 27.91 -5.18 -2.88
CA GLU A 45 27.64 -5.48 -4.28
C GLU A 45 26.15 -5.29 -4.58
N PHE A 46 25.83 -4.42 -5.55
CA PHE A 46 24.47 -4.17 -6.01
C PHE A 46 24.25 -4.80 -7.39
N GLU A 47 23.12 -5.50 -7.53
CA GLU A 47 22.56 -5.84 -8.83
C GLU A 47 21.35 -4.92 -9.09
N CYS A 48 21.38 -4.21 -10.23
CA CYS A 48 20.39 -3.19 -10.55
C CYS A 48 19.54 -3.63 -11.75
N ARG A 49 18.21 -3.58 -11.61
CA ARG A 49 17.27 -3.87 -12.70
C ARG A 49 16.23 -2.75 -12.80
N GLN A 50 16.04 -2.21 -14.00
CA GLN A 50 14.96 -1.27 -14.31
C GLN A 50 13.73 -2.07 -14.72
N ILE A 51 12.74 -2.18 -13.84
CA ILE A 51 11.50 -2.91 -14.11
C ILE A 51 10.39 -2.02 -14.66
N LEU A 52 10.33 -0.75 -14.22
CA LEU A 52 9.43 0.29 -14.74
C LEU A 52 10.19 1.61 -14.86
N ASN A 53 9.66 2.55 -15.60
CA ASN A 53 10.16 3.93 -15.66
C ASN A 53 8.96 4.88 -15.78
N ILE A 54 8.29 5.13 -14.65
CA ILE A 54 7.06 5.94 -14.60
C ILE A 54 7.10 6.92 -13.44
N LEU A 55 6.40 8.03 -13.59
CA LEU A 55 5.96 8.84 -12.45
C LEU A 55 4.85 8.09 -11.71
N SER A 56 4.86 8.12 -10.38
CA SER A 56 4.03 7.21 -9.59
C SER A 56 2.53 7.47 -9.70
N GLU A 57 2.10 8.69 -10.03
CA GLU A 57 0.70 9.03 -10.32
C GLU A 57 0.15 8.28 -11.55
N ASN A 58 1.04 7.78 -12.40
CA ASN A 58 0.68 6.95 -13.56
C ASN A 58 0.67 5.44 -13.24
N MET A 59 0.84 5.07 -11.96
CA MET A 59 0.77 3.68 -11.54
C MET A 59 -0.63 3.10 -11.75
N GLY A 60 -0.70 1.95 -12.39
CA GLY A 60 -1.95 1.25 -12.67
C GLY A 60 -1.77 -0.27 -12.65
N PHE A 61 -2.78 -0.99 -13.08
CA PHE A 61 -2.83 -2.46 -13.03
C PHE A 61 -1.63 -3.12 -13.71
N SER A 62 -1.27 -2.70 -14.93
CA SER A 62 -0.13 -3.24 -15.66
C SER A 62 1.21 -3.03 -14.94
N GLY A 63 1.36 -1.90 -14.24
CA GLY A 63 2.55 -1.63 -13.43
C GLY A 63 2.66 -2.60 -12.24
N TRP A 64 1.57 -2.80 -11.51
CA TRP A 64 1.53 -3.77 -10.41
C TRP A 64 1.70 -5.22 -10.88
N GLU A 65 1.08 -5.61 -11.99
CA GLU A 65 1.27 -6.93 -12.59
C GLU A 65 2.73 -7.19 -12.93
N LYS A 66 3.38 -6.22 -13.55
CA LYS A 66 4.80 -6.32 -13.89
C LYS A 66 5.69 -6.40 -12.64
N MET A 67 5.43 -5.59 -11.62
CA MET A 67 6.14 -5.69 -10.34
C MET A 67 6.00 -7.07 -9.70
N ILE A 68 4.76 -7.60 -9.63
CA ILE A 68 4.51 -8.93 -9.06
C ILE A 68 5.28 -9.99 -9.83
N HIS A 69 5.23 -9.96 -11.16
CA HIS A 69 5.93 -10.91 -12.02
C HIS A 69 7.45 -10.87 -11.82
N GLU A 70 8.04 -9.67 -11.85
CA GLU A 70 9.49 -9.47 -11.66
C GLU A 70 9.96 -9.93 -10.28
N ILE A 71 9.19 -9.59 -9.22
CA ILE A 71 9.54 -9.98 -7.85
C ILE A 71 9.35 -11.49 -7.64
N ASN A 72 8.33 -12.13 -8.24
CA ASN A 72 8.15 -13.58 -8.22
C ASN A 72 9.32 -14.34 -8.87
N SER A 73 9.99 -13.73 -9.85
CA SER A 73 11.13 -14.33 -10.56
C SER A 73 12.46 -14.30 -9.77
N ILE A 74 12.49 -13.63 -8.60
CA ILE A 74 13.71 -13.47 -7.81
C ILE A 74 14.07 -14.78 -7.10
N ASP A 75 15.26 -15.31 -7.40
CA ASP A 75 15.87 -16.32 -6.55
C ASP A 75 16.43 -15.65 -5.28
N THR A 76 15.67 -15.71 -4.20
CA THR A 76 16.05 -15.10 -2.92
C THR A 76 17.32 -15.72 -2.30
N ALA A 77 17.79 -16.87 -2.78
CA ALA A 77 19.04 -17.46 -2.33
C ALA A 77 20.28 -16.67 -2.75
N LEU A 78 20.18 -15.86 -3.80
CA LEU A 78 21.28 -15.06 -4.33
C LEU A 78 21.49 -13.72 -3.61
N TYR A 79 20.49 -13.23 -2.90
CA TYR A 79 20.47 -11.87 -2.34
C TYR A 79 20.35 -11.86 -0.82
N SER A 80 20.91 -10.84 -0.20
CA SER A 80 20.70 -10.53 1.22
C SER A 80 19.38 -9.80 1.46
N GLY A 81 18.93 -9.04 0.46
CA GLY A 81 17.68 -8.27 0.49
C GLY A 81 17.41 -7.62 -0.86
N VAL A 82 16.23 -7.02 -0.98
CA VAL A 82 15.75 -6.30 -2.16
C VAL A 82 15.41 -4.87 -1.76
N ILE A 83 15.79 -3.90 -2.58
CA ILE A 83 15.34 -2.51 -2.48
C ILE A 83 14.53 -2.20 -3.73
N LEU A 84 13.29 -1.76 -3.57
CA LEU A 84 12.42 -1.31 -4.64
C LEU A 84 12.29 0.21 -4.55
N THR A 85 12.79 0.96 -5.54
CA THR A 85 12.56 2.40 -5.60
C THR A 85 11.17 2.70 -6.16
N HIS A 86 10.50 3.70 -5.61
CA HIS A 86 9.14 4.06 -5.98
C HIS A 86 8.93 5.59 -5.90
N GLY A 87 7.91 6.12 -6.55
CA GLY A 87 7.48 7.49 -6.36
C GLY A 87 6.53 7.62 -5.16
N SER A 88 6.49 8.82 -4.55
CA SER A 88 5.77 9.07 -3.30
C SER A 88 4.24 8.98 -3.42
N ASP A 89 3.64 9.39 -4.55
CA ASP A 89 2.19 9.58 -4.64
C ASP A 89 1.39 8.29 -4.45
N THR A 90 1.86 7.19 -5.02
CA THR A 90 1.19 5.88 -4.89
C THR A 90 1.95 4.86 -4.05
N LEU A 91 2.98 5.31 -3.32
CA LEU A 91 3.80 4.46 -2.45
C LEU A 91 2.96 3.63 -1.48
N ALA A 92 1.97 4.23 -0.82
CA ALA A 92 1.13 3.56 0.16
C ALA A 92 0.31 2.40 -0.45
N TYR A 93 -0.20 2.59 -1.67
CA TYR A 93 -0.97 1.57 -2.39
C TYR A 93 -0.09 0.41 -2.83
N THR A 94 1.02 0.70 -3.50
CA THR A 94 1.98 -0.35 -3.92
C THR A 94 2.55 -1.09 -2.72
N SER A 95 2.87 -0.39 -1.64
CA SER A 95 3.34 -1.00 -0.40
C SER A 95 2.33 -1.99 0.18
N ALA A 96 1.06 -1.58 0.29
CA ALA A 96 0.00 -2.45 0.81
C ALA A 96 -0.18 -3.71 -0.06
N LEU A 97 -0.20 -3.57 -1.39
CA LEU A 97 -0.31 -4.69 -2.32
C LEU A 97 0.84 -5.67 -2.16
N LEU A 98 2.06 -5.18 -2.29
CA LEU A 98 3.26 -6.03 -2.25
C LEU A 98 3.47 -6.65 -0.87
N GLY A 99 3.13 -5.92 0.21
CA GLY A 99 3.16 -6.43 1.57
C GLY A 99 2.25 -7.63 1.77
N MET A 100 1.01 -7.56 1.30
CA MET A 100 0.05 -8.66 1.38
C MET A 100 0.43 -9.84 0.48
N TYR A 101 0.89 -9.56 -0.74
CA TYR A 101 1.23 -10.60 -1.71
C TYR A 101 2.54 -11.31 -1.35
N PHE A 102 3.63 -10.58 -1.07
CA PHE A 102 4.96 -11.11 -0.77
C PHE A 102 5.23 -11.33 0.73
N ARG A 103 4.20 -11.50 1.52
CA ARG A 103 4.29 -11.79 2.96
C ARG A 103 5.22 -12.95 3.33
N HIS A 104 5.47 -13.85 2.38
CA HIS A 104 6.29 -15.06 2.54
C HIS A 104 7.77 -14.85 2.24
N PHE A 105 8.19 -13.66 1.81
CA PHE A 105 9.58 -13.40 1.49
C PHE A 105 10.49 -13.70 2.68
N ASN A 106 11.50 -14.52 2.47
CA ASN A 106 12.47 -14.96 3.49
C ASN A 106 13.67 -14.03 3.61
N ILE A 107 13.75 -13.00 2.76
CA ILE A 107 14.68 -11.86 2.84
C ILE A 107 13.87 -10.56 2.92
N PRO A 108 14.43 -9.45 3.43
CA PRO A 108 13.72 -8.19 3.43
C PRO A 108 13.58 -7.61 2.03
N LEU A 109 12.40 -7.06 1.71
CA LEU A 109 12.16 -6.18 0.58
C LEU A 109 11.74 -4.81 1.12
N PHE A 110 12.60 -3.80 0.95
CA PHE A 110 12.29 -2.43 1.34
C PHE A 110 11.81 -1.62 0.13
N ILE A 111 10.60 -1.06 0.22
CA ILE A 111 10.08 -0.10 -0.75
C ILE A 111 10.43 1.28 -0.26
N ILE A 112 11.19 2.03 -1.06
CA ILE A 112 11.69 3.36 -0.70
C ILE A 112 11.24 4.41 -1.73
N ALA A 113 11.12 5.66 -1.28
CA ALA A 113 10.88 6.81 -2.14
C ALA A 113 11.75 7.99 -1.71
N SER A 114 11.64 9.10 -2.42
CA SER A 114 12.32 10.35 -2.08
C SER A 114 11.37 11.54 -2.25
N ASN A 115 11.54 12.55 -1.40
CA ASN A 115 10.81 13.81 -1.52
C ASN A 115 11.34 14.71 -2.65
N LYS A 116 12.61 14.52 -3.05
CA LYS A 116 13.27 15.28 -4.10
C LYS A 116 14.23 14.39 -4.88
N PRO A 117 14.59 14.76 -6.11
CA PRO A 117 15.66 14.10 -6.87
C PRO A 117 16.96 13.93 -6.08
N ILE A 118 17.70 12.86 -6.37
CA ILE A 118 19.01 12.63 -5.75
C ILE A 118 19.97 13.75 -6.16
N GLY A 119 20.71 14.28 -5.18
CA GLY A 119 21.62 15.41 -5.39
C GLY A 119 21.02 16.78 -5.11
N GLU A 120 19.70 16.92 -5.03
CA GLU A 120 19.09 18.17 -4.59
C GLU A 120 19.21 18.38 -3.08
N LYS A 121 19.43 19.65 -2.68
CA LYS A 121 19.53 20.02 -1.25
C LYS A 121 18.22 19.66 -0.52
N GLY A 122 18.36 18.83 0.53
CA GLY A 122 17.24 18.39 1.35
C GLY A 122 16.51 17.15 0.80
N SER A 123 17.08 16.48 -0.22
CA SER A 123 16.60 15.16 -0.62
C SER A 123 16.84 14.13 0.49
N ASN A 124 15.81 13.34 0.81
CA ASN A 124 15.93 12.22 1.75
C ASN A 124 16.19 10.87 1.05
N GLY A 125 16.34 10.87 -0.27
CA GLY A 125 16.47 9.63 -1.05
C GLY A 125 17.72 8.82 -0.70
N LEU A 126 18.89 9.47 -0.58
CA LEU A 126 20.12 8.78 -0.18
C LEU A 126 20.03 8.25 1.26
N PHE A 127 19.41 9.01 2.17
CA PHE A 127 19.17 8.57 3.55
C PHE A 127 18.28 7.31 3.58
N ASN A 128 17.17 7.31 2.84
CA ASN A 128 16.27 6.17 2.77
C ASN A 128 16.96 4.93 2.18
N PHE A 129 17.74 5.12 1.12
CA PHE A 129 18.50 4.03 0.49
C PHE A 129 19.56 3.46 1.44
N THR A 130 20.37 4.31 2.05
CA THR A 130 21.41 3.91 3.02
C THR A 130 20.83 3.19 4.22
N SER A 131 19.71 3.69 4.74
CA SER A 131 18.98 3.03 5.84
C SER A 131 18.48 1.63 5.44
N ALA A 132 17.95 1.46 4.22
CA ALA A 132 17.54 0.15 3.71
C ALA A 132 18.73 -0.81 3.62
N VAL A 133 19.88 -0.36 3.10
CA VAL A 133 21.11 -1.15 3.06
C VAL A 133 21.55 -1.57 4.47
N GLY A 134 21.54 -0.66 5.44
CA GLY A 134 21.88 -0.93 6.83
C GLY A 134 20.99 -2.02 7.44
N LEU A 135 19.67 -1.89 7.28
CA LEU A 135 18.69 -2.85 7.80
C LEU A 135 18.78 -4.23 7.12
N ILE A 136 19.14 -4.27 5.82
CA ILE A 136 19.44 -5.54 5.13
C ILE A 136 20.68 -6.20 5.73
N LYS A 137 21.73 -5.42 6.01
CA LYS A 137 22.96 -5.93 6.66
C LYS A 137 22.68 -6.49 8.05
N GLU A 138 21.80 -5.86 8.83
CA GLU A 138 21.39 -6.34 10.14
C GLU A 138 20.64 -7.67 10.10
N GLY A 139 19.94 -7.98 9.01
CA GLY A 139 19.26 -9.26 8.78
C GLY A 139 18.05 -9.54 9.68
N LYS A 140 17.52 -8.51 10.34
CA LYS A 140 16.40 -8.65 11.31
C LYS A 140 15.03 -8.82 10.67
N TYR A 141 14.84 -8.35 9.42
CA TYR A 141 13.54 -8.27 8.78
C TYR A 141 13.32 -9.37 7.75
N LYS A 142 12.11 -9.88 7.65
CA LYS A 142 11.65 -10.83 6.62
C LYS A 142 10.29 -10.36 6.08
N GLY A 143 10.13 -10.41 4.76
CA GLY A 143 8.93 -9.88 4.11
C GLY A 143 9.12 -8.47 3.57
N VAL A 144 8.03 -7.77 3.35
CA VAL A 144 8.01 -6.42 2.73
C VAL A 144 7.84 -5.34 3.78
N PHE A 145 8.57 -4.25 3.62
CA PHE A 145 8.49 -3.06 4.47
C PHE A 145 8.57 -1.80 3.62
N THR A 146 7.95 -0.73 4.08
CA THR A 146 8.13 0.60 3.50
C THR A 146 9.13 1.36 4.33
N LEU A 147 10.08 2.02 3.68
CA LEU A 147 11.06 2.86 4.36
C LEU A 147 11.04 4.27 3.75
N TYR A 148 10.58 5.22 4.53
CA TYR A 148 10.62 6.64 4.24
C TYR A 148 10.90 7.38 5.53
N GLU A 149 12.16 7.79 5.72
CA GLU A 149 12.73 8.32 6.97
C GLU A 149 12.62 7.37 8.17
N ARG A 150 11.71 6.42 8.12
CA ARG A 150 11.50 5.36 9.11
C ARG A 150 10.95 4.10 8.45
N VAL A 151 11.13 2.96 9.13
CA VAL A 151 10.50 1.70 8.71
C VAL A 151 9.03 1.70 9.10
N MET A 152 8.19 1.25 8.19
CA MET A 152 6.74 1.14 8.37
C MET A 152 6.25 -0.21 7.87
N LEU A 153 5.18 -0.72 8.50
CA LEU A 153 4.43 -1.85 7.95
C LEU A 153 3.75 -1.40 6.64
N PRO A 154 3.95 -2.11 5.53
CA PRO A 154 3.51 -1.67 4.21
C PRO A 154 1.99 -1.50 4.12
N THR A 155 1.23 -2.30 4.86
CA THR A 155 -0.24 -2.27 4.91
C THR A 155 -0.81 -1.18 5.84
N ARG A 156 0.04 -0.46 6.56
CA ARG A 156 -0.36 0.61 7.48
C ARG A 156 0.09 1.99 7.03
N VAL A 157 0.74 2.09 5.90
CA VAL A 157 1.16 3.39 5.34
C VAL A 157 -0.08 4.17 4.91
N ILE A 158 -0.18 5.42 5.39
CA ILE A 158 -1.18 6.40 4.96
C ILE A 158 -0.46 7.38 4.03
N PRO A 159 -1.03 7.71 2.85
CA PRO A 159 -0.46 8.69 1.93
C PRO A 159 -0.11 10.00 2.63
N ALA A 160 0.98 10.61 2.20
CA ALA A 160 1.34 11.96 2.65
C ALA A 160 0.31 12.97 2.14
N ASP A 161 0.04 14.00 2.94
CA ASP A 161 -0.73 15.15 2.48
C ASP A 161 0.16 16.10 1.63
N THR A 162 -0.48 16.97 0.86
CA THR A 162 0.22 17.91 -0.03
C THR A 162 1.03 18.99 0.71
N CYS A 163 0.87 19.11 2.03
CA CYS A 163 1.59 20.09 2.84
C CYS A 163 2.82 19.51 3.55
N ARG A 164 2.92 18.18 3.63
CA ARG A 164 3.96 17.48 4.39
C ARG A 164 4.51 16.31 3.59
N ASP A 165 5.82 16.30 3.43
CA ASP A 165 6.54 15.13 2.86
C ASP A 165 6.68 13.99 3.87
N ARG A 166 5.60 13.67 4.61
CA ARG A 166 5.61 12.64 5.65
C ARG A 166 4.42 11.72 5.51
N PHE A 167 4.71 10.42 5.51
CA PHE A 167 3.69 9.39 5.52
C PHE A 167 3.18 9.12 6.94
N GLY A 168 1.86 9.02 7.08
CA GLY A 168 1.23 8.55 8.30
C GLY A 168 1.32 7.04 8.44
N VAL A 169 1.08 6.54 9.66
CA VAL A 169 0.95 5.11 9.94
C VAL A 169 -0.38 4.86 10.63
N TYR A 170 -1.23 4.05 10.02
CA TYR A 170 -2.55 3.73 10.56
C TYR A 170 -2.43 2.97 11.88
N GLY A 171 -3.15 3.45 12.90
CA GLY A 171 -3.11 2.88 14.25
C GLY A 171 -1.90 3.30 15.10
N TYR A 172 -1.11 4.27 14.64
CA TYR A 172 -0.01 4.87 15.40
C TYR A 172 -0.45 6.20 16.02
N ASP A 173 -0.22 6.37 17.31
CA ASP A 173 -0.67 7.55 18.09
C ASP A 173 0.36 8.69 18.18
N GLY A 174 1.55 8.50 17.65
CA GLY A 174 2.62 9.51 17.63
C GLY A 174 3.44 9.62 18.91
N PHE A 175 3.09 8.91 19.99
CA PHE A 175 3.76 9.01 21.29
C PHE A 175 4.80 7.92 21.54
N ASN A 176 4.82 6.87 20.73
CA ASN A 176 5.72 5.74 20.89
C ASN A 176 6.84 5.75 19.84
N ASP A 177 8.00 5.20 20.22
CA ASP A 177 9.17 5.06 19.37
C ASP A 177 8.84 4.33 18.05
N PHE A 178 9.61 4.62 17.00
CA PHE A 178 9.47 4.08 15.64
C PHE A 178 9.51 2.55 15.54
N SER A 179 9.99 1.86 16.58
CA SER A 179 10.01 0.41 16.66
C SER A 179 8.66 -0.21 17.02
N VAL A 180 7.68 0.58 17.43
CA VAL A 180 6.39 0.06 17.89
C VAL A 180 5.41 -0.04 16.73
N PHE A 181 5.39 -1.20 16.11
CA PHE A 181 4.39 -1.57 15.11
C PHE A 181 3.09 -2.02 15.79
N SER A 182 2.41 -1.16 16.53
CA SER A 182 1.15 -1.41 17.26
C SER A 182 0.64 -2.86 17.20
N GLY A 183 0.92 -3.66 18.24
CA GLY A 183 0.52 -5.07 18.34
C GLY A 183 1.34 -6.06 17.49
N VAL A 184 2.48 -5.63 16.91
CA VAL A 184 3.40 -6.51 16.17
C VAL A 184 4.76 -6.51 16.87
N SER A 185 5.23 -7.68 17.30
CA SER A 185 6.54 -7.84 17.94
C SER A 185 7.67 -7.98 16.91
N GLU A 186 8.91 -7.64 17.31
CA GLU A 186 10.09 -7.84 16.46
C GLU A 186 10.24 -9.31 15.99
N ASN A 187 9.91 -10.27 16.83
CA ASN A 187 9.93 -11.69 16.47
C ASN A 187 8.96 -12.02 15.31
N MET A 188 7.85 -11.28 15.19
CA MET A 188 6.92 -11.45 14.07
C MET A 188 7.44 -10.83 12.78
N LEU A 189 8.32 -9.81 12.87
CA LEU A 189 8.94 -9.13 11.72
C LEU A 189 10.16 -9.89 11.17
N SER A 190 10.76 -10.75 11.99
CA SER A 190 11.93 -11.53 11.63
C SER A 190 11.61 -12.91 11.01
N ARG A 191 10.34 -13.23 10.80
CA ARG A 191 9.89 -14.50 10.24
C ARG A 191 9.02 -14.28 9.00
N PRO A 192 9.28 -15.02 7.90
CA PRO A 192 8.38 -15.02 6.76
C PRO A 192 7.04 -15.63 7.19
N ARG A 193 5.96 -15.16 6.59
CA ARG A 193 4.62 -15.74 6.74
C ARG A 193 4.40 -16.84 5.70
N GLU A 194 3.40 -17.66 5.91
CA GLU A 194 2.98 -18.64 4.91
C GLU A 194 2.63 -17.96 3.58
N ARG A 195 3.05 -18.55 2.46
CA ARG A 195 2.66 -18.10 1.13
C ARG A 195 1.18 -18.41 0.90
N ILE A 196 0.42 -17.42 0.45
CA ILE A 196 -1.02 -17.55 0.16
C ILE A 196 -1.26 -17.50 -1.34
N PHE A 197 -0.55 -16.61 -2.05
CA PHE A 197 -0.71 -16.42 -3.48
C PHE A 197 0.50 -17.01 -4.21
N HIS A 198 0.24 -17.93 -5.13
CA HIS A 198 1.28 -18.69 -5.84
C HIS A 198 1.40 -18.27 -7.30
N ASN A 199 0.32 -17.76 -7.89
CA ASN A 199 0.25 -17.35 -9.28
C ASN A 199 0.31 -15.83 -9.43
N ASP A 200 0.89 -15.34 -10.52
CA ASP A 200 0.82 -13.92 -10.86
C ASP A 200 -0.63 -13.46 -10.96
N VAL A 201 -0.91 -12.29 -10.40
CA VAL A 201 -2.24 -11.69 -10.43
C VAL A 201 -2.43 -10.92 -11.74
N LYS A 202 -3.59 -11.07 -12.35
CA LYS A 202 -4.06 -10.28 -13.49
C LYS A 202 -5.23 -9.40 -13.05
N PHE A 203 -5.02 -8.09 -13.10
CA PHE A 203 -6.04 -7.13 -12.66
C PHE A 203 -7.01 -6.81 -13.80
N GLY A 204 -8.16 -7.47 -13.84
CA GLY A 204 -9.25 -7.19 -14.75
C GLY A 204 -10.47 -6.57 -14.05
N LYS A 205 -10.67 -6.93 -12.79
CA LYS A 205 -11.80 -6.45 -11.98
C LYS A 205 -11.43 -5.22 -11.16
N ARG A 206 -12.32 -4.25 -11.10
CA ARG A 206 -12.14 -2.97 -10.42
C ARG A 206 -12.86 -2.92 -9.08
N VAL A 207 -12.31 -2.18 -8.16
CA VAL A 207 -12.98 -1.76 -6.92
C VAL A 207 -13.25 -0.26 -7.03
N LEU A 208 -14.52 0.13 -6.93
CA LEU A 208 -14.87 1.54 -6.86
C LEU A 208 -14.60 2.04 -5.44
N PHE A 209 -13.60 2.90 -5.28
CA PHE A 209 -13.25 3.51 -4.00
C PHE A 209 -13.96 4.87 -3.86
N ILE A 210 -14.75 5.02 -2.81
CA ILE A 210 -15.53 6.23 -2.50
C ILE A 210 -15.15 6.69 -1.10
N GLU A 211 -14.69 7.92 -0.97
CA GLU A 211 -14.45 8.58 0.31
C GLU A 211 -15.61 9.51 0.65
N GLY A 212 -16.12 9.40 1.88
CA GLY A 212 -17.30 10.12 2.34
C GLY A 212 -17.06 11.62 2.53
N TYR A 213 -17.92 12.46 1.97
CA TYR A 213 -17.93 13.91 2.18
C TYR A 213 -19.37 14.43 2.38
N PRO A 214 -19.55 15.60 3.03
CA PRO A 214 -20.89 16.18 3.24
C PRO A 214 -21.62 16.46 1.93
N ALA A 215 -22.95 16.24 1.92
CA ALA A 215 -23.82 16.41 0.76
C ALA A 215 -23.47 15.53 -0.45
N MET A 216 -22.83 14.38 -0.23
CA MET A 216 -22.52 13.42 -1.28
C MET A 216 -23.81 12.89 -1.92
N ASP A 217 -23.90 12.99 -3.23
CA ASP A 217 -24.93 12.36 -4.05
C ASP A 217 -24.41 11.04 -4.63
N PHE A 218 -24.87 9.92 -4.08
CA PHE A 218 -24.51 8.58 -4.56
C PHE A 218 -25.07 8.28 -5.97
N GLY A 219 -25.94 9.14 -6.53
CA GLY A 219 -26.35 9.05 -7.92
C GLY A 219 -25.23 9.27 -8.92
N CYS A 220 -24.19 10.02 -8.51
CA CYS A 220 -23.01 10.28 -9.35
C CYS A 220 -22.08 9.05 -9.46
N PHE A 221 -22.24 8.05 -8.59
CA PHE A 221 -21.38 6.85 -8.58
C PHE A 221 -22.13 5.70 -9.26
N VAL A 222 -21.73 5.38 -10.48
CA VAL A 222 -22.32 4.32 -11.30
C VAL A 222 -21.28 3.22 -11.51
N PRO A 223 -21.35 2.10 -10.74
CA PRO A 223 -20.49 0.95 -11.00
C PRO A 223 -20.72 0.39 -12.40
N ASN A 224 -19.63 0.17 -13.15
CA ASN A 224 -19.64 -0.41 -14.48
C ASN A 224 -19.54 -1.94 -14.45
N GLU A 225 -19.47 -2.58 -15.62
CA GLU A 225 -19.39 -4.04 -15.77
C GLU A 225 -18.14 -4.66 -15.13
N ASP A 226 -17.02 -3.93 -15.12
CA ASP A 226 -15.76 -4.39 -14.51
C ASP A 226 -15.73 -4.18 -12.99
N THR A 227 -16.74 -3.50 -12.42
CA THR A 227 -16.79 -3.22 -10.98
C THR A 227 -17.21 -4.45 -10.21
N ALA A 228 -16.25 -5.07 -9.51
CA ALA A 228 -16.52 -6.26 -8.68
C ALA A 228 -16.99 -5.91 -7.27
N ALA A 229 -16.56 -4.78 -6.75
CA ALA A 229 -16.91 -4.33 -5.41
C ALA A 229 -16.84 -2.79 -5.30
N VAL A 230 -17.47 -2.27 -4.26
CA VAL A 230 -17.31 -0.88 -3.80
C VAL A 230 -16.65 -0.90 -2.44
N LEU A 231 -15.64 -0.07 -2.24
CA LEU A 231 -15.13 0.28 -0.92
C LEU A 231 -15.60 1.68 -0.57
N TYR A 232 -16.31 1.82 0.52
CA TYR A 232 -16.68 3.10 1.08
C TYR A 232 -15.83 3.42 2.32
N SER A 233 -15.13 4.54 2.30
CA SER A 233 -14.40 5.09 3.44
C SER A 233 -15.29 6.13 4.14
N PRO A 234 -15.86 5.80 5.31
CA PRO A 234 -16.81 6.67 6.01
C PRO A 234 -16.09 7.81 6.75
N TYR A 235 -16.86 8.66 7.44
CA TYR A 235 -16.30 9.62 8.38
C TYR A 235 -15.57 8.90 9.53
N HIS A 236 -14.77 9.64 10.31
CA HIS A 236 -13.93 9.06 11.37
C HIS A 236 -14.67 8.19 12.39
N SER A 237 -15.98 8.43 12.60
CA SER A 237 -16.84 7.61 13.47
C SER A 237 -17.46 6.40 12.73
N ALA A 238 -16.98 6.08 11.56
CA ALA A 238 -17.50 5.05 10.66
C ALA A 238 -18.96 5.31 10.19
N THR A 239 -19.43 6.54 10.28
CA THR A 239 -20.80 6.96 9.91
C THR A 239 -20.88 7.47 8.47
N ALA A 240 -22.06 7.43 7.90
CA ALA A 240 -22.41 8.06 6.62
C ALA A 240 -23.87 8.52 6.65
N CYS A 241 -24.28 9.30 5.64
CA CYS A 241 -25.67 9.73 5.52
C CYS A 241 -26.57 8.53 5.18
N THR A 242 -27.62 8.33 6.00
CA THR A 242 -28.67 7.33 5.77
C THR A 242 -30.06 7.99 5.63
N ASP A 243 -30.12 9.33 5.76
CA ASP A 243 -31.37 10.10 5.72
C ASP A 243 -31.90 10.20 4.27
N VAL A 244 -33.03 9.57 4.02
CA VAL A 244 -33.74 9.57 2.72
C VAL A 244 -34.66 10.79 2.53
N SER A 245 -34.86 11.61 3.57
CA SER A 245 -35.74 12.80 3.50
C SER A 245 -35.24 13.84 2.52
N LYS A 246 -33.93 13.90 2.31
CA LYS A 246 -33.28 14.80 1.34
C LYS A 246 -33.20 14.23 -0.10
N GLY A 247 -33.72 13.04 -0.30
CA GLY A 247 -33.66 12.31 -1.56
C GLY A 247 -32.92 10.97 -1.41
N LYS A 248 -33.41 9.93 -2.08
CA LYS A 248 -32.83 8.58 -2.00
C LYS A 248 -31.38 8.50 -2.46
N SER A 249 -30.96 9.36 -3.39
CA SER A 249 -29.58 9.37 -3.87
C SER A 249 -28.56 9.88 -2.84
N TYR A 250 -28.98 10.56 -1.78
CA TYR A 250 -28.08 11.03 -0.72
C TYR A 250 -27.87 9.99 0.39
N ALA A 251 -28.63 8.90 0.40
CA ALA A 251 -28.52 7.87 1.42
C ALA A 251 -27.65 6.70 0.97
N LEU A 252 -26.58 6.40 1.73
CA LEU A 252 -25.68 5.28 1.46
C LEU A 252 -26.43 3.94 1.45
N THR A 253 -27.46 3.79 2.29
CA THR A 253 -28.29 2.57 2.36
C THR A 253 -28.99 2.26 1.02
N GLU A 254 -29.47 3.27 0.31
CA GLU A 254 -30.09 3.10 -1.01
C GLU A 254 -29.05 2.80 -2.10
N PHE A 255 -27.85 3.39 -1.99
CA PHE A 255 -26.74 3.03 -2.88
C PHE A 255 -26.31 1.57 -2.70
N ILE A 256 -26.18 1.10 -1.45
CA ILE A 256 -25.88 -0.30 -1.14
C ILE A 256 -26.90 -1.24 -1.80
N LYS A 257 -28.19 -0.97 -1.62
CA LYS A 257 -29.26 -1.76 -2.23
C LYS A 257 -29.12 -1.83 -3.76
N ARG A 258 -28.86 -0.69 -4.41
CA ARG A 258 -28.60 -0.65 -5.87
C ARG A 258 -27.39 -1.47 -6.30
N CYS A 259 -26.30 -1.44 -5.52
CA CYS A 259 -25.13 -2.26 -5.81
C CYS A 259 -25.45 -3.76 -5.70
N ILE A 260 -26.16 -4.17 -4.64
CA ILE A 260 -26.55 -5.57 -4.41
C ILE A 260 -27.42 -6.10 -5.55
N THR A 261 -28.35 -5.30 -6.09
CA THR A 261 -29.15 -5.74 -7.26
C THR A 261 -28.33 -6.02 -8.51
N LYS A 262 -27.09 -5.51 -8.56
CA LYS A 262 -26.11 -5.77 -9.62
C LYS A 262 -25.04 -6.81 -9.22
N ASN A 263 -25.24 -7.54 -8.12
CA ASN A 263 -24.27 -8.45 -7.53
C ASN A 263 -22.93 -7.80 -7.15
N ILE A 264 -22.93 -6.50 -6.83
CA ILE A 264 -21.75 -5.75 -6.41
C ILE A 264 -21.80 -5.59 -4.90
N MET A 265 -20.80 -6.15 -4.21
CA MET A 265 -20.69 -6.04 -2.75
C MET A 265 -20.14 -4.66 -2.35
N VAL A 266 -20.73 -4.07 -1.31
CA VAL A 266 -20.24 -2.80 -0.73
C VAL A 266 -19.56 -3.09 0.59
N TYR A 267 -18.29 -2.72 0.68
CA TYR A 267 -17.46 -2.84 1.88
C TYR A 267 -17.31 -1.48 2.55
N ILE A 268 -17.23 -1.48 3.88
CA ILE A 268 -17.01 -0.26 4.69
C ILE A 268 -15.79 -0.48 5.55
N CYS A 269 -14.78 0.38 5.42
CA CYS A 269 -13.56 0.31 6.24
C CYS A 269 -13.65 1.18 7.50
N GLY A 270 -12.66 1.02 8.40
CA GLY A 270 -12.49 1.88 9.56
C GLY A 270 -13.39 1.56 10.76
N LEU A 271 -14.19 0.51 10.72
CA LEU A 271 -14.98 0.09 11.89
C LEU A 271 -14.06 -0.49 12.96
N LYS A 272 -14.48 -0.31 14.24
CA LYS A 272 -13.81 -0.93 15.39
C LYS A 272 -14.60 -2.14 15.88
N ARG A 273 -13.90 -3.19 16.32
CA ARG A 273 -14.57 -4.33 16.96
C ARG A 273 -14.93 -4.02 18.40
N LYS A 274 -16.02 -4.63 18.88
CA LYS A 274 -16.41 -4.61 20.31
C LYS A 274 -16.62 -3.21 20.92
N VAL A 275 -16.99 -2.22 20.09
CA VAL A 275 -17.38 -0.89 20.56
C VAL A 275 -18.81 -0.59 20.11
N PRO A 276 -19.55 0.23 20.85
CA PRO A 276 -20.86 0.71 20.39
C PRO A 276 -20.76 1.41 19.04
N ILE A 277 -21.75 1.19 18.19
CA ILE A 277 -21.85 1.81 16.87
C ILE A 277 -23.04 2.78 16.83
N TYR A 278 -22.93 3.80 15.99
CA TYR A 278 -24.04 4.71 15.73
C TYR A 278 -25.18 4.01 15.00
N SER A 279 -26.42 4.50 15.16
CA SER A 279 -27.61 3.97 14.48
C SER A 279 -27.41 3.92 12.95
N THR A 280 -26.83 4.96 12.37
CA THR A 280 -26.53 5.01 10.94
C THR A 280 -25.60 3.88 10.49
N VAL A 281 -24.59 3.50 11.30
CA VAL A 281 -23.71 2.36 11.02
C VAL A 281 -24.51 1.05 11.04
N ALA A 282 -25.41 0.88 12.03
CA ALA A 282 -26.28 -0.30 12.10
C ALA A 282 -27.21 -0.40 10.87
N GLU A 283 -27.78 0.72 10.42
CA GLU A 283 -28.59 0.80 9.20
C GLU A 283 -27.81 0.40 7.94
N ILE A 284 -26.57 0.88 7.81
CA ILE A 284 -25.68 0.58 6.69
C ILE A 284 -25.33 -0.92 6.64
N ILE A 285 -25.02 -1.52 7.80
CA ILE A 285 -24.78 -2.97 7.90
C ILE A 285 -26.04 -3.75 7.57
N LYS A 286 -27.20 -3.32 8.09
CA LYS A 286 -28.51 -3.93 7.80
C LYS A 286 -28.89 -3.82 6.32
N ALA A 287 -28.46 -2.77 5.64
CA ALA A 287 -28.66 -2.61 4.19
C ALA A 287 -27.83 -3.61 3.36
N GLY A 288 -26.88 -4.34 3.95
CA GLY A 288 -26.11 -5.40 3.33
C GLY A 288 -24.64 -5.07 3.08
N SER A 289 -24.11 -4.01 3.67
CA SER A 289 -22.66 -3.73 3.58
C SER A 289 -21.84 -4.72 4.43
N ILE A 290 -20.59 -4.93 4.00
CA ILE A 290 -19.64 -5.82 4.66
C ILE A 290 -18.59 -4.98 5.40
N PRO A 291 -18.50 -5.07 6.73
CA PRO A 291 -17.53 -4.30 7.51
C PRO A 291 -16.12 -4.83 7.36
N ILE A 292 -15.15 -3.93 7.17
CA ILE A 292 -13.71 -4.17 7.31
C ILE A 292 -13.23 -3.45 8.57
N TYR A 293 -12.70 -4.22 9.51
CA TYR A 293 -12.36 -3.72 10.83
C TYR A 293 -10.92 -3.23 10.90
N THR A 294 -10.69 -2.11 11.59
CA THR A 294 -9.38 -1.58 12.00
C THR A 294 -8.28 -1.65 10.94
N THR A 295 -8.67 -1.44 9.68
CA THR A 295 -7.82 -1.46 8.50
C THR A 295 -7.92 -0.10 7.79
N SER A 296 -6.80 0.45 7.33
CA SER A 296 -6.80 1.70 6.57
C SER A 296 -7.57 1.55 5.26
N ALA A 297 -8.11 2.65 4.74
CA ALA A 297 -8.82 2.64 3.46
C ALA A 297 -7.92 2.16 2.30
N VAL A 298 -6.64 2.55 2.31
CA VAL A 298 -5.64 2.11 1.33
C VAL A 298 -5.43 0.60 1.37
N ALA A 299 -5.17 0.04 2.57
CA ALA A 299 -4.97 -1.40 2.71
C ALA A 299 -6.25 -2.18 2.37
N ALA A 300 -7.42 -1.69 2.77
CA ALA A 300 -8.71 -2.30 2.44
C ALA A 300 -8.94 -2.31 0.91
N TYR A 301 -8.63 -1.21 0.22
CA TYR A 301 -8.73 -1.10 -1.22
C TYR A 301 -7.83 -2.12 -1.95
N MET A 302 -6.54 -2.16 -1.57
CA MET A 302 -5.59 -3.07 -2.20
C MET A 302 -5.88 -4.54 -1.89
N LYS A 303 -6.39 -4.82 -0.68
CA LYS A 303 -6.84 -6.17 -0.30
C LYS A 303 -8.04 -6.62 -1.13
N LEU A 304 -9.01 -5.74 -1.35
CA LEU A 304 -10.16 -6.03 -2.22
C LEU A 304 -9.73 -6.23 -3.67
N LEU A 305 -8.86 -5.38 -4.21
CA LEU A 305 -8.31 -5.57 -5.56
C LEU A 305 -7.64 -6.94 -5.68
N LEU A 306 -6.80 -7.31 -4.72
CA LEU A 306 -6.14 -8.62 -4.71
C LEU A 306 -7.16 -9.76 -4.60
N ALA A 307 -8.13 -9.66 -3.68
CA ALA A 307 -9.12 -10.69 -3.44
C ALA A 307 -10.00 -10.98 -4.66
N TYR A 308 -10.36 -9.96 -5.43
CA TYR A 308 -11.23 -10.12 -6.60
C TYR A 308 -10.48 -10.47 -7.90
N ASN A 309 -9.15 -10.37 -7.92
CA ASN A 309 -8.33 -10.61 -9.11
C ASN A 309 -7.40 -11.84 -9.00
N GLN A 310 -7.34 -12.51 -7.86
CA GLN A 310 -6.72 -13.82 -7.69
C GLN A 310 -7.78 -14.93 -7.81
N GLU A 311 -7.35 -16.12 -8.21
CA GLU A 311 -8.24 -17.27 -8.45
C GLU A 311 -7.99 -18.44 -7.47
N GLU A 312 -7.05 -18.29 -6.54
CA GLU A 312 -6.59 -19.38 -5.68
C GLU A 312 -7.50 -19.60 -4.46
N MET A 313 -8.28 -18.59 -4.09
CA MET A 313 -9.05 -18.61 -2.85
C MET A 313 -10.33 -17.77 -2.98
N PRO A 314 -11.45 -18.19 -2.36
CA PRO A 314 -12.68 -17.39 -2.32
C PRO A 314 -12.45 -16.00 -1.71
N VAL A 315 -13.05 -14.96 -2.30
CA VAL A 315 -12.94 -13.58 -1.82
C VAL A 315 -13.20 -13.44 -0.31
N LYS A 316 -14.26 -14.13 0.18
CA LYS A 316 -14.60 -14.11 1.61
C LYS A 316 -13.47 -14.62 2.49
N GLU A 317 -12.74 -15.62 2.04
CA GLU A 317 -11.62 -16.19 2.78
C GLU A 317 -10.42 -15.23 2.80
N VAL A 318 -10.07 -14.63 1.66
CA VAL A 318 -9.02 -13.60 1.59
C VAL A 318 -9.36 -12.44 2.51
N MET A 319 -10.59 -11.93 2.46
CA MET A 319 -11.03 -10.81 3.28
C MET A 319 -11.09 -11.14 4.78
N GLY A 320 -11.29 -12.40 5.14
CA GLY A 320 -11.31 -12.88 6.52
C GLY A 320 -9.93 -13.08 7.16
N LYS A 321 -8.85 -13.12 6.36
CA LYS A 321 -7.48 -13.31 6.87
C LYS A 321 -6.80 -11.96 7.14
N ASP A 322 -5.97 -11.88 8.20
CA ASP A 322 -4.95 -10.83 8.33
C ASP A 322 -3.75 -11.22 7.46
N LEU A 323 -3.63 -10.58 6.29
CA LEU A 323 -2.60 -10.95 5.32
C LEU A 323 -1.22 -10.53 5.78
N PHE A 324 -1.03 -9.25 6.12
CA PHE A 324 0.25 -8.74 6.59
C PHE A 324 0.08 -7.58 7.58
N PHE A 325 -0.52 -7.85 8.72
CA PHE A 325 -0.71 -6.90 9.82
C PHE A 325 -1.60 -5.69 9.48
N GLU A 326 -2.44 -5.77 8.44
CA GLU A 326 -3.32 -4.68 8.06
C GLU A 326 -4.42 -4.41 9.09
N GLU A 327 -4.88 -5.44 9.81
CA GLU A 327 -5.82 -5.25 10.93
C GLU A 327 -5.07 -4.81 12.19
N VAL A 328 -5.30 -3.57 12.63
CA VAL A 328 -4.73 -3.06 13.89
C VAL A 328 -5.50 -3.65 15.06
N LYS A 329 -4.78 -4.35 15.94
CA LYS A 329 -5.35 -4.87 17.20
C LYS A 329 -5.06 -3.86 18.30
N PHE A 330 -6.11 -3.22 18.79
CA PHE A 330 -6.02 -2.43 20.01
C PHE A 330 -6.08 -3.36 21.21
N SER A 331 -5.12 -3.23 22.11
CA SER A 331 -5.06 -3.95 23.40
C SER A 331 -6.18 -3.50 24.32
#